data_16541ba1dc0d6441a1fa0253eea61670
#
_entry.id   16541ba1dc0d6441a1fa0253eea61670
#
_cell.length_a   1.000
_cell.length_b   1.000
_cell.length_c   1.000
_cell.angle_alpha   90.00
_cell.angle_beta   90.00
_cell.angle_gamma   90.00
#
_symmetry.space_group_name_H-M   'P 1'
#
loop_
_entity.id
_entity.type
_entity.pdbx_description
1 polymer ?
#
loop_
_entity_poly.entity_id
_entity_poly.type
_entity_poly.pdbx_seq_one_letter_code
_entity_poly.pdbx_strand_id
1 'polypeptide(L)'
;MIRRPPRSTLFPYTTLFRSSLYVYPIDRQIMKRLILAVRQIPGLSMVYAAADGDYTESKDEALCNWLVESYKFNLHRVDDLLTVPVPCTKLSIYRAGGVEEAVKPLVEEFKDILQISCAGDVWLDCMAKNVNKGHAVKVIQDSLGIKPEETMAFGDQLNDIEMLQQAYYSFAVANARDEVKKAARFQADSNVNQGVLKILQNLL
;
A
#
# COMPACT_ATOMS: atom_id res chain seq x y z
N MET A 1 10.79 2.36 28.85
CA MET A 1 10.60 3.82 28.80
C MET A 1 10.74 4.25 27.35
N ILE A 2 9.64 4.52 26.64
CA ILE A 2 9.67 4.98 25.25
C ILE A 2 10.20 6.40 25.28
N ARG A 3 11.36 6.65 24.65
CA ARG A 3 11.91 8.01 24.54
C ARG A 3 10.94 8.83 23.66
N ARG A 4 10.33 9.85 24.22
CA ARG A 4 9.57 10.84 23.45
C ARG A 4 10.53 11.49 22.44
N PRO A 5 10.21 11.55 21.17
CA PRO A 5 10.97 12.37 20.24
C PRO A 5 10.92 13.84 20.70
N PRO A 6 11.97 14.60 20.53
CA PRO A 6 11.98 16.03 20.91
C PRO A 6 10.80 16.73 20.23
N ARG A 7 10.16 17.68 20.92
CA ARG A 7 8.98 18.43 20.43
C ARG A 7 9.18 19.12 19.08
N SER A 8 10.43 19.37 18.70
CA SER A 8 10.83 19.91 17.40
C SER A 8 10.68 18.94 16.24
N THR A 9 10.50 17.64 16.49
CA THR A 9 10.27 16.62 15.44
C THR A 9 8.78 16.28 15.24
N LEU A 10 7.89 16.90 16.00
CA LEU A 10 6.45 16.93 15.70
C LEU A 10 6.20 17.91 14.56
N PHE A 11 6.70 17.59 13.38
CA PHE A 11 6.36 18.30 12.16
C PHE A 11 4.87 18.18 11.87
N PRO A 12 4.25 19.21 11.27
CA PRO A 12 2.91 19.08 10.77
C PRO A 12 2.85 17.83 9.88
N TYR A 13 1.96 16.93 10.19
CA TYR A 13 1.71 15.62 9.56
C TYR A 13 1.81 15.60 8.03
N THR A 14 1.58 16.75 7.40
CA THR A 14 1.57 16.92 5.96
C THR A 14 2.95 16.86 5.30
N THR A 15 4.05 17.14 6.01
CA THR A 15 5.39 17.18 5.40
C THR A 15 6.09 15.81 5.47
N LEU A 16 5.90 15.04 6.54
CA LEU A 16 6.46 13.69 6.69
C LEU A 16 5.84 12.69 5.69
N PHE A 17 4.55 12.83 5.39
CA PHE A 17 3.86 11.94 4.46
C PHE A 17 4.03 12.32 2.98
N ARG A 18 4.65 13.46 2.66
CA ARG A 18 4.86 13.93 1.29
C ARG A 18 6.31 13.84 0.81
N SER A 19 7.27 13.56 1.69
CA SER A 19 8.66 13.32 1.29
C SER A 19 8.91 11.82 1.23
N SER A 20 9.15 11.29 0.04
CA SER A 20 9.57 9.90 -0.13
C SER A 20 10.98 9.73 0.40
N LEU A 21 11.16 8.95 1.46
CA LEU A 21 12.48 8.59 1.99
C LEU A 21 13.17 7.59 1.07
N TYR A 22 12.40 6.65 0.52
CA TYR A 22 12.87 5.61 -0.39
C TYR A 22 11.82 5.35 -1.47
N VAL A 23 12.28 5.08 -2.68
CA VAL A 23 11.43 4.75 -3.83
C VAL A 23 11.92 3.45 -4.44
N TYR A 24 11.04 2.47 -4.55
CA TYR A 24 11.30 1.18 -5.17
C TYR A 24 10.44 1.02 -6.42
N PRO A 25 10.88 1.51 -7.58
CA PRO A 25 10.09 1.42 -8.80
C PRO A 25 10.04 0.00 -9.34
N ILE A 26 8.98 -0.31 -10.04
CA ILE A 26 8.89 -1.51 -10.86
C ILE A 26 9.85 -1.35 -12.05
N ASP A 27 10.57 -2.42 -12.39
CA ASP A 27 11.43 -2.43 -13.58
C ASP A 27 10.64 -2.02 -14.83
N ARG A 28 11.23 -1.18 -15.69
CA ARG A 28 10.55 -0.58 -16.84
C ARG A 28 10.08 -1.62 -17.87
N GLN A 29 10.82 -2.70 -18.04
CA GLN A 29 10.45 -3.76 -18.99
C GLN A 29 9.29 -4.60 -18.42
N ILE A 30 9.34 -4.90 -17.12
CA ILE A 30 8.25 -5.58 -16.42
C ILE A 30 7.00 -4.73 -16.46
N MET A 31 7.09 -3.42 -16.17
CA MET A 31 5.98 -2.48 -16.22
C MET A 31 5.34 -2.43 -17.60
N LYS A 32 6.17 -2.34 -18.67
CA LYS A 32 5.68 -2.36 -20.05
C LYS A 32 4.89 -3.64 -20.33
N ARG A 33 5.42 -4.80 -19.98
CA ARG A 33 4.73 -6.09 -20.15
C ARG A 33 3.41 -6.12 -19.40
N LEU A 34 3.39 -5.66 -18.15
CA LEU A 34 2.19 -5.63 -17.30
C LEU A 34 1.11 -4.73 -17.90
N ILE A 35 1.45 -3.49 -18.29
CA ILE A 35 0.49 -2.56 -18.95
C ILE A 35 -0.11 -3.18 -20.21
N LEU A 36 0.74 -3.76 -21.06
CA LEU A 36 0.27 -4.39 -22.28
C LEU A 36 -0.64 -5.60 -22.01
N ALA A 37 -0.34 -6.40 -21.00
CA ALA A 37 -1.18 -7.53 -20.59
C ALA A 37 -2.53 -7.06 -20.03
N VAL A 38 -2.55 -6.02 -19.18
CA VAL A 38 -3.79 -5.44 -18.63
C VAL A 38 -4.70 -4.91 -19.74
N ARG A 39 -4.14 -4.26 -20.76
CA ARG A 39 -4.90 -3.74 -21.92
C ARG A 39 -5.62 -4.83 -22.72
N GLN A 40 -5.20 -6.10 -22.62
CA GLN A 40 -5.87 -7.22 -23.29
C GLN A 40 -7.12 -7.69 -22.57
N ILE A 41 -7.35 -7.25 -21.34
CA ILE A 41 -8.50 -7.67 -20.52
C ILE A 41 -9.55 -6.55 -20.49
N PRO A 42 -10.72 -6.76 -21.12
CA PRO A 42 -11.76 -5.74 -21.16
C PRO A 42 -12.28 -5.35 -19.76
N GLY A 43 -12.59 -4.07 -19.59
CA GLY A 43 -13.20 -3.54 -18.36
C GLY A 43 -12.23 -3.32 -17.21
N LEU A 44 -10.92 -3.48 -17.43
CA LEU A 44 -9.89 -3.06 -16.48
C LEU A 44 -9.49 -1.60 -16.74
N SER A 45 -9.27 -0.87 -15.65
CA SER A 45 -8.64 0.45 -15.65
C SER A 45 -7.37 0.40 -14.83
N MET A 46 -6.40 1.27 -15.13
CA MET A 46 -5.11 1.32 -14.46
C MET A 46 -4.88 2.68 -13.82
N VAL A 47 -4.27 2.67 -12.64
CA VAL A 47 -3.69 3.84 -11.99
C VAL A 47 -2.20 3.57 -11.77
N TYR A 48 -1.37 4.37 -12.41
CA TYR A 48 0.08 4.30 -12.36
C TYR A 48 0.57 5.31 -11.33
N ALA A 49 0.98 4.85 -10.16
CA ALA A 49 1.48 5.72 -9.09
C ALA A 49 2.98 6.01 -9.30
N ALA A 50 3.32 7.30 -9.32
CA ALA A 50 4.67 7.80 -9.44
C ALA A 50 4.99 8.84 -8.34
N ALA A 51 6.24 9.29 -8.27
CA ALA A 51 6.68 10.21 -7.23
C ALA A 51 6.05 11.61 -7.34
N ASP A 52 5.62 12.01 -8.53
CA ASP A 52 5.04 13.33 -8.84
C ASP A 52 3.51 13.33 -8.96
N GLY A 53 2.88 12.16 -8.94
CA GLY A 53 1.43 12.02 -9.02
C GLY A 53 1.00 10.64 -9.52
N ASP A 54 -0.30 10.54 -9.75
CA ASP A 54 -0.95 9.32 -10.23
C ASP A 54 -1.40 9.53 -11.68
N TYR A 55 -1.19 8.54 -12.55
CA TYR A 55 -1.51 8.64 -13.97
C TYR A 55 -2.52 7.58 -14.36
N THR A 56 -3.42 7.90 -15.29
CA THR A 56 -4.39 6.95 -15.83
C THR A 56 -4.69 7.20 -17.31
N GLU A 57 -4.97 6.12 -18.05
CA GLU A 57 -5.51 6.16 -19.42
C GLU A 57 -7.04 6.13 -19.45
N SER A 58 -7.67 5.99 -18.28
CA SER A 58 -9.12 5.84 -18.20
C SER A 58 -9.83 7.09 -18.70
N LYS A 59 -10.82 6.86 -19.60
CA LYS A 59 -11.74 7.89 -20.09
C LYS A 59 -13.05 7.92 -19.30
N ASP A 60 -13.19 7.06 -18.30
CA ASP A 60 -14.33 7.01 -17.40
C ASP A 60 -14.28 8.18 -16.42
N GLU A 61 -15.11 9.19 -16.65
CA GLU A 61 -15.19 10.38 -15.82
C GLU A 61 -15.65 10.06 -14.40
N ALA A 62 -16.57 9.10 -14.22
CA ALA A 62 -17.05 8.72 -12.90
C ALA A 62 -15.92 8.10 -12.06
N LEU A 63 -15.12 7.21 -12.68
CA LEU A 63 -13.93 6.64 -12.03
C LEU A 63 -12.91 7.72 -11.69
N CYS A 64 -12.58 8.62 -12.64
CA CYS A 64 -11.58 9.66 -12.42
C CYS A 64 -12.02 10.60 -11.27
N ASN A 65 -13.26 11.03 -11.26
CA ASN A 65 -13.80 11.88 -10.19
C ASN A 65 -13.78 11.17 -8.84
N TRP A 66 -14.17 9.90 -8.79
CA TRP A 66 -14.12 9.10 -7.57
C TRP A 66 -12.69 8.96 -7.03
N LEU A 67 -11.69 8.75 -7.89
CA LEU A 67 -10.28 8.68 -7.50
C LEU A 67 -9.80 10.00 -6.87
N VAL A 68 -10.14 11.14 -7.47
CA VAL A 68 -9.75 12.46 -6.97
C VAL A 68 -10.49 12.80 -5.67
N GLU A 69 -11.80 12.56 -5.60
CA GLU A 69 -12.62 12.96 -4.46
C GLU A 69 -12.45 12.07 -3.24
N SER A 70 -12.41 10.74 -3.44
CA SER A 70 -12.36 9.77 -2.35
C SER A 70 -10.93 9.45 -1.90
N TYR A 71 -10.02 9.23 -2.85
CA TYR A 71 -8.62 8.88 -2.56
C TYR A 71 -7.67 10.08 -2.54
N LYS A 72 -8.14 11.27 -2.96
CA LYS A 72 -7.33 12.50 -3.03
C LYS A 72 -6.10 12.35 -3.92
N PHE A 73 -6.21 11.55 -4.98
CA PHE A 73 -5.13 11.36 -5.94
C PHE A 73 -4.82 12.67 -6.68
N ASN A 74 -3.52 12.93 -6.89
CA ASN A 74 -3.05 13.93 -7.85
C ASN A 74 -3.06 13.29 -9.24
N LEU A 75 -4.28 13.18 -9.83
CA LEU A 75 -4.54 12.36 -11.00
C LEU A 75 -4.27 13.12 -12.30
N HIS A 76 -3.35 12.59 -13.11
CA HIS A 76 -3.03 13.04 -14.46
C HIS A 76 -3.60 12.08 -15.49
N ARG A 77 -4.38 12.57 -16.43
CA ARG A 77 -4.90 11.76 -17.53
C ARG A 77 -3.94 11.80 -18.70
N VAL A 78 -3.56 10.65 -19.22
CA VAL A 78 -2.64 10.48 -20.35
C VAL A 78 -3.24 9.55 -21.39
N ASP A 79 -2.81 9.69 -22.64
CA ASP A 79 -3.24 8.79 -23.71
C ASP A 79 -2.52 7.44 -23.67
N ASP A 80 -1.29 7.40 -23.17
CA ASP A 80 -0.46 6.20 -23.08
C ASP A 80 0.43 6.23 -21.83
N LEU A 81 0.18 5.33 -20.87
CA LEU A 81 0.99 5.17 -19.65
C LEU A 81 2.44 4.78 -19.95
N LEU A 82 2.73 4.19 -21.11
CA LEU A 82 4.09 3.86 -21.50
C LEU A 82 4.95 5.09 -21.79
N THR A 83 4.33 6.25 -22.01
CA THR A 83 5.02 7.54 -22.25
C THR A 83 5.34 8.30 -20.97
N VAL A 84 4.81 7.87 -19.82
CA VAL A 84 5.10 8.52 -18.52
C VAL A 84 6.59 8.41 -18.21
N PRO A 85 7.30 9.54 -18.04
CA PRO A 85 8.76 9.52 -17.87
C PRO A 85 9.20 9.13 -16.45
N VAL A 86 8.32 9.32 -15.46
CA VAL A 86 8.60 9.05 -14.04
C VAL A 86 8.39 7.58 -13.74
N PRO A 87 9.33 6.92 -13.02
CA PRO A 87 9.19 5.50 -12.71
C PRO A 87 7.97 5.17 -11.87
N CYS A 88 7.30 4.06 -12.21
CA CYS A 88 6.14 3.54 -11.48
C CYS A 88 6.55 2.83 -10.19
N THR A 89 5.97 3.22 -9.09
CA THR A 89 6.15 2.54 -7.81
C THR A 89 5.08 1.49 -7.53
N LYS A 90 3.87 1.72 -8.06
CA LYS A 90 2.73 0.82 -7.95
C LYS A 90 1.79 1.00 -9.14
N LEU A 91 1.41 -0.09 -9.76
CA LEU A 91 0.31 -0.12 -10.72
C LEU A 91 -0.91 -0.73 -10.05
N SER A 92 -1.95 0.08 -9.83
CA SER A 92 -3.24 -0.38 -9.33
C SER A 92 -4.18 -0.66 -10.49
N ILE A 93 -4.77 -1.86 -10.52
CA ILE A 93 -5.70 -2.33 -11.54
C ILE A 93 -7.09 -2.35 -10.93
N TYR A 94 -8.01 -1.64 -11.54
CA TYR A 94 -9.39 -1.48 -11.08
C TYR A 94 -10.38 -2.18 -12.01
N ARG A 95 -11.41 -2.78 -11.40
CA ARG A 95 -12.60 -3.25 -12.12
C ARG A 95 -13.85 -3.07 -11.28
N ALA A 96 -14.85 -2.37 -11.81
CA ALA A 96 -16.18 -2.32 -11.21
C ALA A 96 -16.78 -3.74 -11.11
N GLY A 97 -17.38 -4.06 -9.95
CA GLY A 97 -18.02 -5.35 -9.73
C GLY A 97 -17.09 -6.52 -9.40
N GLY A 98 -15.79 -6.24 -9.19
CA GLY A 98 -14.81 -7.23 -8.75
C GLY A 98 -13.68 -7.46 -9.74
N VAL A 99 -12.46 -7.47 -9.23
CA VAL A 99 -11.24 -7.60 -10.03
C VAL A 99 -10.70 -9.04 -10.09
N GLU A 100 -10.90 -9.81 -9.03
CA GLU A 100 -10.17 -11.06 -8.76
C GLU A 100 -10.22 -12.07 -9.92
N GLU A 101 -11.42 -12.40 -10.40
CA GLU A 101 -11.56 -13.37 -11.50
C GLU A 101 -10.93 -12.89 -12.80
N ALA A 102 -11.07 -11.61 -13.11
CA ALA A 102 -10.56 -11.04 -14.36
C ALA A 102 -9.02 -11.00 -14.41
N VAL A 103 -8.37 -10.88 -13.26
CA VAL A 103 -6.90 -10.72 -13.19
C VAL A 103 -6.16 -12.03 -12.91
N LYS A 104 -6.83 -13.17 -12.76
CA LYS A 104 -6.18 -14.48 -12.55
C LYS A 104 -5.03 -14.75 -13.54
N PRO A 105 -5.19 -14.53 -14.85
CA PRO A 105 -4.10 -14.75 -15.80
C PRO A 105 -2.90 -13.82 -15.54
N LEU A 106 -3.15 -12.56 -15.16
CA LEU A 106 -2.10 -11.61 -14.81
C LEU A 106 -1.34 -12.05 -13.55
N VAL A 107 -2.09 -12.47 -12.52
CA VAL A 107 -1.49 -12.95 -11.27
C VAL A 107 -0.57 -14.14 -11.56
N GLU A 108 -1.02 -15.13 -12.34
CA GLU A 108 -0.21 -16.29 -12.70
C GLU A 108 1.05 -15.93 -13.49
N GLU A 109 0.96 -14.98 -14.42
CA GLU A 109 2.11 -14.55 -15.22
C GLU A 109 3.16 -13.78 -14.40
N PHE A 110 2.71 -12.94 -13.44
CA PHE A 110 3.58 -11.95 -12.79
C PHE A 110 3.91 -12.26 -11.32
N LYS A 111 3.28 -13.26 -10.66
CA LYS A 111 3.44 -13.57 -9.22
C LYS A 111 4.89 -13.81 -8.79
N ASP A 112 5.73 -14.32 -9.67
CA ASP A 112 7.12 -14.64 -9.36
C ASP A 112 8.07 -13.43 -9.51
N ILE A 113 7.64 -12.40 -10.22
CA ILE A 113 8.46 -11.21 -10.54
C ILE A 113 7.92 -9.90 -9.95
N LEU A 114 6.67 -9.88 -9.50
CA LEU A 114 6.05 -8.76 -8.82
C LEU A 114 5.48 -9.16 -7.45
N GLN A 115 5.39 -8.20 -6.57
CA GLN A 115 4.54 -8.28 -5.39
C GLN A 115 3.13 -7.89 -5.82
N ILE A 116 2.19 -8.84 -5.72
CA ILE A 116 0.80 -8.63 -6.14
C ILE A 116 -0.09 -8.85 -4.91
N SER A 117 -1.02 -7.93 -4.68
CA SER A 117 -1.97 -8.03 -3.57
C SER A 117 -3.33 -7.44 -3.94
N CYS A 118 -4.41 -8.12 -3.51
CA CYS A 118 -5.75 -7.54 -3.58
C CYS A 118 -5.91 -6.48 -2.49
N ALA A 119 -6.40 -5.31 -2.88
CA ALA A 119 -6.73 -4.19 -2.00
C ALA A 119 -8.26 -3.97 -1.99
N GLY A 120 -8.98 -4.85 -1.33
CA GLY A 120 -10.43 -4.95 -1.39
C GLY A 120 -10.92 -5.73 -2.63
N ASP A 121 -12.21 -5.61 -2.94
CA ASP A 121 -12.85 -6.43 -3.97
C ASP A 121 -12.59 -5.95 -5.40
N VAL A 122 -12.31 -4.66 -5.58
CA VAL A 122 -12.24 -4.00 -6.89
C VAL A 122 -10.83 -3.60 -7.32
N TRP A 123 -9.82 -3.79 -6.45
CA TRP A 123 -8.45 -3.38 -6.70
C TRP A 123 -7.45 -4.54 -6.64
N LEU A 124 -6.52 -4.57 -7.59
CA LEU A 124 -5.30 -5.35 -7.54
C LEU A 124 -4.11 -4.40 -7.61
N ASP A 125 -3.25 -4.44 -6.61
CA ASP A 125 -2.01 -3.66 -6.55
C ASP A 125 -0.81 -4.51 -6.98
N CYS A 126 -0.02 -4.00 -7.92
CA CYS A 126 1.22 -4.58 -8.40
C CYS A 126 2.39 -3.66 -8.03
N MET A 127 3.40 -4.19 -7.36
CA MET A 127 4.59 -3.47 -6.89
C MET A 127 5.86 -4.24 -7.25
N ALA A 128 7.02 -3.62 -7.10
CA ALA A 128 8.29 -4.32 -7.25
C ALA A 128 8.36 -5.51 -6.27
N LYS A 129 9.07 -6.58 -6.68
CA LYS A 129 9.22 -7.80 -5.87
C LYS A 129 9.79 -7.44 -4.50
N ASN A 130 9.25 -8.08 -3.46
CA ASN A 130 9.61 -7.88 -2.05
C ASN A 130 9.26 -6.50 -1.46
N VAL A 131 8.55 -5.63 -2.20
CA VAL A 131 8.01 -4.38 -1.66
C VAL A 131 6.68 -4.68 -0.98
N ASN A 132 6.68 -4.62 0.34
CA ASN A 132 5.50 -4.78 1.19
C ASN A 132 5.60 -3.88 2.42
N LYS A 133 4.56 -3.82 3.24
CA LYS A 133 4.52 -2.97 4.45
C LYS A 133 5.62 -3.34 5.46
N GLY A 134 5.98 -4.62 5.58
CA GLY A 134 7.06 -5.08 6.45
C GLY A 134 8.43 -4.57 5.98
N HIS A 135 8.71 -4.63 4.68
CA HIS A 135 9.93 -4.06 4.11
C HIS A 135 10.02 -2.55 4.39
N ALA A 136 8.93 -1.81 4.22
CA ALA A 136 8.90 -0.38 4.51
C ALA A 136 9.21 -0.07 5.99
N VAL A 137 8.63 -0.83 6.92
CA VAL A 137 8.94 -0.70 8.36
C VAL A 137 10.40 -1.00 8.63
N LYS A 138 10.95 -2.09 8.06
CA LYS A 138 12.36 -2.47 8.22
C LYS A 138 13.31 -1.37 7.74
N VAL A 139 13.05 -0.78 6.58
CA VAL A 139 13.84 0.33 6.04
C VAL A 139 13.84 1.54 6.99
N ILE A 140 12.67 1.89 7.57
CA ILE A 140 12.57 2.97 8.55
C ILE A 140 13.34 2.62 9.83
N GLN A 141 13.18 1.40 10.35
CA GLN A 141 13.91 0.92 11.52
C GLN A 141 15.43 1.05 11.32
N ASP A 142 15.93 0.56 10.20
CA ASP A 142 17.36 0.59 9.88
C ASP A 142 17.88 2.03 9.73
N SER A 143 17.12 2.90 9.09
CA SER A 143 17.51 4.31 8.87
C SER A 143 17.54 5.14 10.16
N LEU A 144 16.71 4.78 11.13
CA LEU A 144 16.58 5.49 12.40
C LEU A 144 17.28 4.79 13.57
N GLY A 145 17.85 3.60 13.34
CA GLY A 145 18.45 2.77 14.39
C GLY A 145 17.44 2.25 15.40
N ILE A 146 16.16 2.09 14.99
CA ILE A 146 15.06 1.62 15.84
C ILE A 146 15.00 0.09 15.79
N LYS A 147 14.83 -0.53 16.96
CA LYS A 147 14.71 -2.00 17.08
C LYS A 147 13.25 -2.45 17.00
N PRO A 148 13.01 -3.74 16.69
CA PRO A 148 11.66 -4.31 16.77
C PRO A 148 10.98 -4.09 18.13
N GLU A 149 11.73 -4.14 19.23
CA GLU A 149 11.25 -3.93 20.61
C GLU A 149 10.83 -2.48 20.89
N GLU A 150 11.20 -1.56 20.02
CA GLU A 150 10.83 -0.13 20.08
C GLU A 150 9.74 0.21 19.06
N THR A 151 9.25 -0.80 18.31
CA THR A 151 8.28 -0.63 17.24
C THR A 151 6.91 -1.20 17.64
N MET A 152 5.87 -0.41 17.38
CA MET A 152 4.48 -0.83 17.50
C MET A 152 3.79 -0.78 16.15
N ALA A 153 3.01 -1.82 15.83
CA ALA A 153 2.25 -1.91 14.59
C ALA A 153 0.84 -2.45 14.84
N PHE A 154 -0.12 -1.95 14.06
CA PHE A 154 -1.51 -2.41 14.06
C PHE A 154 -1.91 -2.83 12.66
N GLY A 155 -2.66 -3.93 12.53
CA GLY A 155 -3.07 -4.46 11.24
C GLY A 155 -4.40 -5.19 11.28
N ASP A 156 -5.04 -5.32 10.11
CA ASP A 156 -6.33 -6.00 9.94
C ASP A 156 -6.39 -6.86 8.65
N GLN A 157 -5.54 -6.58 7.65
CA GLN A 157 -5.53 -7.24 6.35
C GLN A 157 -4.27 -8.08 6.12
N LEU A 158 -4.31 -8.99 5.15
CA LEU A 158 -3.22 -9.90 4.83
C LEU A 158 -1.90 -9.18 4.50
N ASN A 159 -1.98 -8.01 3.86
CA ASN A 159 -0.81 -7.18 3.54
C ASN A 159 -0.17 -6.48 4.76
N ASP A 160 -0.75 -6.65 5.96
CA ASP A 160 -0.18 -6.16 7.22
C ASP A 160 0.68 -7.20 7.93
N ILE A 161 0.63 -8.47 7.51
CA ILE A 161 1.30 -9.58 8.20
C ILE A 161 2.80 -9.32 8.32
N GLU A 162 3.46 -8.98 7.23
CA GLU A 162 4.90 -8.72 7.24
C GLU A 162 5.25 -7.48 8.09
N MET A 163 4.38 -6.48 8.14
CA MET A 163 4.54 -5.30 9.01
C MET A 163 4.45 -5.70 10.49
N LEU A 164 3.46 -6.52 10.84
CA LEU A 164 3.30 -7.01 12.21
C LEU A 164 4.49 -7.85 12.66
N GLN A 165 5.10 -8.61 11.76
CA GLN A 165 6.30 -9.41 12.02
C GLN A 165 7.56 -8.57 12.29
N GLN A 166 7.63 -7.32 11.79
CA GLN A 166 8.74 -6.40 12.06
C GLN A 166 8.62 -5.70 13.42
N ALA A 167 7.47 -5.75 14.08
CA ALA A 167 7.23 -5.06 15.33
C ALA A 167 7.08 -6.03 16.49
N TYR A 168 7.77 -5.77 17.63
CA TYR A 168 7.54 -6.55 18.84
C TYR A 168 6.14 -6.29 19.39
N TYR A 169 5.70 -5.04 19.44
CA TYR A 169 4.35 -4.66 19.86
C TYR A 169 3.39 -4.70 18.67
N SER A 170 3.16 -5.90 18.12
CA SER A 170 2.25 -6.10 17.00
C SER A 170 0.84 -6.45 17.46
N PHE A 171 -0.15 -5.69 17.00
CA PHE A 171 -1.55 -5.81 17.38
C PHE A 171 -2.43 -6.10 16.15
N ALA A 172 -3.18 -7.19 16.18
CA ALA A 172 -4.32 -7.37 15.28
C ALA A 172 -5.57 -6.77 15.94
N VAL A 173 -6.34 -5.97 15.20
CA VAL A 173 -7.64 -5.48 15.70
C VAL A 173 -8.66 -6.62 15.70
N ALA A 174 -9.68 -6.54 16.57
CA ALA A 174 -10.65 -7.63 16.77
C ALA A 174 -11.40 -8.05 15.49
N ASN A 175 -11.61 -7.10 14.56
CA ASN A 175 -12.22 -7.36 13.25
C ASN A 175 -11.20 -7.74 12.15
N ALA A 176 -9.94 -7.99 12.49
CA ALA A 176 -8.93 -8.47 11.55
C ALA A 176 -9.24 -9.90 11.07
N ARG A 177 -8.68 -10.28 9.92
CA ARG A 177 -8.70 -11.65 9.41
C ARG A 177 -7.97 -12.61 10.37
N ASP A 178 -8.37 -13.88 10.38
CA ASP A 178 -7.81 -14.86 11.32
C ASP A 178 -6.31 -15.10 11.12
N GLU A 179 -5.84 -15.03 9.87
CA GLU A 179 -4.41 -15.12 9.54
C GLU A 179 -3.61 -13.97 10.17
N VAL A 180 -4.17 -12.76 10.15
CA VAL A 180 -3.57 -11.56 10.74
C VAL A 180 -3.53 -11.66 12.26
N LYS A 181 -4.62 -12.16 12.89
CA LYS A 181 -4.68 -12.43 14.33
C LYS A 181 -3.63 -13.44 14.78
N LYS A 182 -3.36 -14.46 13.95
CA LYS A 182 -2.31 -15.47 14.22
C LYS A 182 -0.90 -14.92 14.09
N ALA A 183 -0.70 -13.92 13.22
CA ALA A 183 0.61 -13.33 12.97
C ALA A 183 1.00 -12.27 14.02
N ALA A 184 0.01 -11.61 14.64
CA ALA A 184 0.24 -10.61 15.68
C ALA A 184 0.50 -11.24 17.05
N ARG A 185 1.31 -10.60 17.89
CA ARG A 185 1.57 -11.04 19.28
C ARG A 185 0.41 -10.70 20.22
N PHE A 186 -0.32 -9.61 19.92
CA PHE A 186 -1.38 -9.09 20.77
C PHE A 186 -2.63 -8.80 19.96
N GLN A 187 -3.74 -8.63 20.66
CA GLN A 187 -5.00 -8.20 20.04
C GLN A 187 -5.41 -6.86 20.65
N ALA A 188 -5.93 -5.97 19.81
CA ALA A 188 -6.61 -4.75 20.19
C ALA A 188 -8.12 -4.91 19.99
N ASP A 189 -8.92 -4.06 20.61
CA ASP A 189 -10.35 -3.95 20.32
C ASP A 189 -10.56 -3.57 18.83
N SER A 190 -11.78 -3.68 18.34
CA SER A 190 -12.10 -3.38 16.95
C SER A 190 -11.82 -1.90 16.59
N ASN A 191 -11.70 -1.62 15.31
CA ASN A 191 -11.56 -0.25 14.81
C ASN A 191 -12.78 0.62 15.18
N VAL A 192 -14.00 0.07 15.12
CA VAL A 192 -15.23 0.77 15.53
C VAL A 192 -15.29 1.08 17.04
N ASN A 193 -14.59 0.29 17.85
CA ASN A 193 -14.45 0.48 19.29
C ASN A 193 -13.17 1.23 19.67
N GLN A 194 -12.52 1.90 18.73
CA GLN A 194 -11.31 2.68 18.93
C GLN A 194 -10.13 1.88 19.53
N GLY A 195 -9.98 0.61 19.12
CA GLY A 195 -9.00 -0.32 19.68
C GLY A 195 -7.57 0.20 19.66
N VAL A 196 -7.13 0.82 18.58
CA VAL A 196 -5.80 1.45 18.46
C VAL A 196 -5.65 2.57 19.49
N LEU A 197 -6.64 3.47 19.59
CA LEU A 197 -6.59 4.60 20.51
C LEU A 197 -6.49 4.15 21.98
N LYS A 198 -7.26 3.12 22.38
CA LYS A 198 -7.21 2.56 23.75
C LYS A 198 -5.82 2.04 24.10
N ILE A 199 -5.14 1.35 23.17
CA ILE A 199 -3.77 0.88 23.40
C ILE A 199 -2.81 2.06 23.57
N LEU A 200 -2.90 3.07 22.70
CA LEU A 200 -2.02 4.25 22.74
C LEU A 200 -2.23 5.07 24.02
N GLN A 201 -3.48 5.21 24.50
CA GLN A 201 -3.79 5.93 25.74
C GLN A 201 -3.19 5.26 26.97
N ASN A 202 -3.06 3.94 26.99
CA ASN A 202 -2.43 3.20 28.10
C ASN A 202 -0.90 3.34 28.14
N LEU A 203 -0.29 3.93 27.11
CA LEU A 203 1.16 4.17 27.02
C LEU A 203 1.56 5.61 27.40
N LEU A 204 0.60 6.49 27.50
CA LEU A 204 0.78 7.91 27.88
C LEU A 204 0.55 8.13 29.37
#